data_185589b0ac687c7a7f3391a9c5b704a9
#
_entry.id   185589b0ac687c7a7f3391a9c5b704a9
#
_cell.length_a   1.000
_cell.length_b   1.000
_cell.length_c   1.000
_cell.angle_alpha   90.00
_cell.angle_beta   90.00
_cell.angle_gamma   90.00
#
_symmetry.space_group_name_H-M   'P 1'
#
loop_
_entity.id
_entity.type
_entity.pdbx_description
1 polymer ?
#
loop_
_entity_poly.entity_id
_entity_poly.type
_entity_poly.pdbx_seq_one_letter_code
_entity_poly.pdbx_strand_id
1 'polypeptide(L)'
;MGKKAGKKTQTKKNQKKNKTEINNKSKKLTTTKKNQKLKKKTKNYKNENHKNINKKISENASKINTEKTTVTNGEIELDQAIEDTDRYIIVSAKPSEYWDKYYAVTLNYTNVQRNNNKFYIIQLLQDVHTKKYGVLYRWGRIGFFGQVNYVIYETFEEAREAFLTKLQGKLEYGYIKIKMEAKIKEEKLDNKIDLSDDGLIKPLANLIRLVFDLKSMNQQIVKIGYDSDKIPLGQLSPEVIKEGYQYLNQIEKIIDEKNNNICKINTKEIYDLSSKYFSIIPHNFGMNHMHKFVINSPERIKEENELLDSIKNIKIVSGILQQDKSKSMNEGKDEISLKEKLDEFIYNIKFIPKDDNIYSIIDKYLSKSNQIKNSPKIKLNDLFWVEEKNAMNIKYDKHYKNRKLLWHGVSVPNFANIFKNGISLPPAEAPIFSYMFGKGIYFSDIAIKSFYNSHPQNNIGILLLCEVDLGDLEERLKADIKLPQTLSEGKNSVKVLGMNYPDEKGNYSDENGVEIPMGDILINRDESKKTYFGFNEYIVYNLEQIKIKYIAKVQFDKS
;
A
#
# COMPACT_ATOMS: atom_id res chain seq x y z
N MET A 1 -44.22 6.21 70.80
CA MET A 1 -43.09 7.17 70.73
C MET A 1 -42.22 6.79 69.49
N GLY A 2 -42.14 7.65 68.48
CA GLY A 2 -41.26 7.35 67.29
C GLY A 2 -41.75 7.96 65.99
N LYS A 3 -42.12 9.21 65.94
CA LYS A 3 -42.39 9.93 64.67
C LYS A 3 -41.91 11.39 64.76
N LYS A 4 -40.63 11.66 64.85
CA LYS A 4 -40.10 13.04 64.74
C LYS A 4 -38.69 13.16 64.13
N ALA A 5 -38.07 12.09 63.64
CA ALA A 5 -36.70 12.16 63.07
C ALA A 5 -36.63 12.23 61.52
N GLY A 6 -37.76 12.00 60.79
CA GLY A 6 -37.73 11.93 59.31
C GLY A 6 -37.85 13.25 58.53
N LYS A 7 -38.27 14.34 59.16
CA LYS A 7 -38.54 15.59 58.42
C LYS A 7 -37.35 16.55 58.28
N LYS A 8 -36.30 16.44 59.10
CA LYS A 8 -35.13 17.36 59.03
C LYS A 8 -34.08 16.94 57.97
N THR A 9 -34.09 15.67 57.54
CA THR A 9 -33.14 15.16 56.55
C THR A 9 -33.58 15.39 55.10
N GLN A 10 -34.87 15.49 54.85
CA GLN A 10 -35.39 15.80 53.49
C GLN A 10 -35.23 17.26 53.10
N THR A 11 -35.30 18.19 54.02
CA THR A 11 -35.14 19.65 53.75
C THR A 11 -33.69 20.02 53.39
N LYS A 12 -32.67 19.36 53.96
CA LYS A 12 -31.27 19.58 53.61
C LYS A 12 -30.86 18.96 52.26
N LYS A 13 -31.49 17.86 51.83
CA LYS A 13 -31.26 17.26 50.51
C LYS A 13 -31.86 18.08 49.38
N ASN A 14 -33.01 18.70 49.58
CA ASN A 14 -33.66 19.55 48.58
C ASN A 14 -32.95 20.91 48.41
N GLN A 15 -32.38 21.46 49.46
CA GLN A 15 -31.58 22.71 49.37
C GLN A 15 -30.22 22.47 48.63
N LYS A 16 -29.58 21.27 48.75
CA LYS A 16 -28.40 20.92 48.01
C LYS A 16 -28.68 20.66 46.52
N LYS A 17 -29.80 20.01 46.19
CA LYS A 17 -30.22 19.80 44.79
C LYS A 17 -30.51 21.12 44.07
N ASN A 18 -31.23 22.04 44.71
CA ASN A 18 -31.53 23.36 44.12
C ASN A 18 -30.29 24.23 43.91
N LYS A 19 -29.28 24.19 44.81
CA LYS A 19 -28.02 24.92 44.60
C LYS A 19 -27.18 24.31 43.44
N THR A 20 -27.19 23.00 43.24
CA THR A 20 -26.47 22.35 42.13
C THR A 20 -27.16 22.58 40.77
N GLU A 21 -28.50 22.63 40.73
CA GLU A 21 -29.24 22.97 39.51
C GLU A 21 -29.11 24.45 39.12
N ILE A 22 -29.07 25.38 40.06
CA ILE A 22 -28.86 26.82 39.80
C ILE A 22 -27.43 27.06 39.31
N ASN A 23 -26.41 26.40 39.87
CA ASN A 23 -25.04 26.49 39.37
C ASN A 23 -24.82 25.85 38.01
N ASN A 24 -25.55 24.78 37.68
CA ASN A 24 -25.47 24.16 36.33
C ASN A 24 -26.25 24.97 35.27
N LYS A 25 -27.34 25.64 35.65
CA LYS A 25 -28.05 26.57 34.74
C LYS A 25 -27.23 27.84 34.48
N SER A 26 -26.56 28.42 35.48
CA SER A 26 -25.70 29.57 35.27
C SER A 26 -24.44 29.27 34.42
N LYS A 27 -23.83 28.06 34.58
CA LYS A 27 -22.73 27.62 33.71
C LYS A 27 -23.19 27.33 32.26
N LYS A 28 -24.38 26.74 32.06
CA LYS A 28 -24.96 26.59 30.73
C LYS A 28 -25.34 27.92 30.06
N LEU A 29 -25.86 28.88 30.81
CA LEU A 29 -26.17 30.21 30.26
C LEU A 29 -24.92 31.01 29.88
N THR A 30 -23.82 30.92 30.65
CA THR A 30 -22.55 31.57 30.32
C THR A 30 -21.88 30.95 29.12
N THR A 31 -21.93 29.59 28.95
CA THR A 31 -21.39 28.92 27.77
C THR A 31 -22.24 29.22 26.53
N THR A 32 -23.56 29.27 26.66
CA THR A 32 -24.47 29.61 25.55
C THR A 32 -24.31 31.07 25.11
N LYS A 33 -24.13 32.00 26.05
CA LYS A 33 -23.85 33.43 25.75
C LYS A 33 -22.46 33.64 25.12
N LYS A 34 -21.43 32.88 25.54
CA LYS A 34 -20.10 32.92 24.92
C LYS A 34 -20.16 32.37 23.49
N ASN A 35 -20.85 31.26 23.27
CA ASN A 35 -21.06 30.69 21.95
C ASN A 35 -21.94 31.55 21.03
N GLN A 36 -22.92 32.28 21.59
CA GLN A 36 -23.72 33.25 20.82
C GLN A 36 -22.94 34.53 20.50
N LYS A 37 -22.01 34.98 21.37
CA LYS A 37 -21.10 36.10 21.07
C LYS A 37 -20.07 35.72 20.01
N LEU A 38 -19.53 34.49 20.03
CA LEU A 38 -18.68 33.95 18.95
C LEU A 38 -19.46 33.84 17.62
N LYS A 39 -20.70 33.28 17.66
CA LYS A 39 -21.56 33.21 16.48
C LYS A 39 -21.98 34.57 15.92
N LYS A 40 -22.11 35.61 16.76
CA LYS A 40 -22.35 36.98 16.29
C LYS A 40 -21.11 37.64 15.73
N LYS A 41 -19.90 37.42 16.30
CA LYS A 41 -18.66 37.93 15.73
C LYS A 41 -18.35 37.27 14.37
N THR A 42 -18.55 35.96 14.24
CA THR A 42 -18.42 35.24 12.95
C THR A 42 -19.47 35.65 11.92
N LYS A 43 -20.67 36.11 12.32
CA LYS A 43 -21.69 36.59 11.38
C LYS A 43 -21.39 38.00 10.80
N ASN A 44 -20.66 38.86 11.50
CA ASN A 44 -20.33 40.21 11.04
C ASN A 44 -19.12 40.30 10.10
N TYR A 45 -18.30 39.21 10.02
CA TYR A 45 -17.18 39.10 9.06
C TYR A 45 -17.59 38.47 7.72
N LYS A 46 -18.89 38.33 7.43
CA LYS A 46 -19.42 37.96 6.13
C LYS A 46 -19.44 39.17 5.19
N ASN A 47 -18.30 39.81 4.98
CA ASN A 47 -18.18 40.88 3.98
C ASN A 47 -17.89 40.32 2.57
N GLU A 48 -18.20 41.12 1.56
CA GLU A 48 -18.22 40.80 0.14
C GLU A 48 -16.97 40.10 -0.42
N ASN A 49 -15.81 40.29 0.18
CA ASN A 49 -14.57 39.59 -0.17
C ASN A 49 -14.62 38.07 0.12
N HIS A 50 -15.31 37.62 1.18
CA HIS A 50 -15.50 36.20 1.45
C HIS A 50 -16.41 35.51 0.43
N LYS A 51 -17.44 36.21 -0.03
CA LYS A 51 -18.32 35.71 -1.09
C LYS A 51 -17.56 35.54 -2.41
N ASN A 52 -16.64 36.45 -2.71
CA ASN A 52 -15.85 36.40 -3.95
C ASN A 52 -14.77 35.30 -3.90
N ILE A 53 -14.09 35.08 -2.76
CA ILE A 53 -13.11 33.98 -2.62
C ILE A 53 -13.83 32.64 -2.66
N ASN A 54 -14.87 32.44 -1.84
CA ASN A 54 -15.65 31.19 -1.86
C ASN A 54 -16.38 30.96 -3.20
N LYS A 55 -16.78 32.03 -3.90
CA LYS A 55 -17.41 31.92 -5.24
C LYS A 55 -16.37 31.53 -6.29
N LYS A 56 -15.17 32.13 -6.30
CA LYS A 56 -14.06 31.71 -7.17
C LYS A 56 -13.63 30.26 -6.92
N ILE A 57 -13.50 29.85 -5.64
CA ILE A 57 -13.14 28.47 -5.25
C ILE A 57 -14.24 27.49 -5.69
N SER A 58 -15.55 27.85 -5.59
CA SER A 58 -16.66 26.97 -6.02
C SER A 58 -16.89 26.92 -7.53
N GLU A 59 -16.62 28.01 -8.26
CA GLU A 59 -16.74 28.07 -9.72
C GLU A 59 -15.64 27.24 -10.43
N ASN A 60 -14.46 27.11 -9.82
CA ASN A 60 -13.36 26.31 -10.36
C ASN A 60 -13.48 24.81 -10.05
N ALA A 61 -14.28 24.41 -9.06
CA ALA A 61 -14.56 22.99 -8.78
C ALA A 61 -15.15 22.23 -9.97
N SER A 62 -15.76 22.94 -10.93
CA SER A 62 -16.34 22.37 -12.16
C SER A 62 -15.39 22.35 -13.37
N LYS A 63 -14.19 22.94 -13.26
CA LYS A 63 -13.23 23.12 -14.37
C LYS A 63 -11.87 22.44 -14.17
N ILE A 64 -11.68 21.66 -13.11
CA ILE A 64 -10.38 21.07 -12.82
C ILE A 64 -10.14 19.87 -13.75
N ASN A 65 -9.55 20.14 -14.88
CA ASN A 65 -8.62 19.26 -15.56
C ASN A 65 -7.20 19.58 -15.02
N THR A 66 -6.67 18.63 -14.29
CA THR A 66 -5.24 18.31 -14.08
C THR A 66 -4.22 19.32 -14.58
N GLU A 67 -3.56 20.01 -13.68
CA GLU A 67 -2.18 20.49 -13.66
C GLU A 67 -2.06 21.72 -12.76
N LYS A 68 -1.80 21.53 -11.48
CA LYS A 68 -1.35 22.63 -10.60
C LYS A 68 -0.20 22.19 -9.72
N THR A 69 0.87 22.94 -9.82
CA THR A 69 2.07 22.87 -8.98
C THR A 69 1.70 23.22 -7.54
N THR A 70 1.94 22.32 -6.60
CA THR A 70 1.82 22.55 -5.16
C THR A 70 3.16 23.05 -4.63
N VAL A 71 3.19 24.24 -4.04
CA VAL A 71 4.35 24.74 -3.29
C VAL A 71 4.34 24.14 -1.90
N THR A 72 5.43 23.52 -1.51
CA THR A 72 5.58 22.86 -0.21
C THR A 72 6.49 23.64 0.69
N ASN A 73 6.18 23.70 1.98
CA ASN A 73 7.16 24.03 3.03
C ASN A 73 8.06 22.80 3.34
N GLY A 74 8.48 22.07 2.32
CA GLY A 74 9.41 20.93 2.43
C GLY A 74 8.81 19.62 2.95
N GLU A 75 7.82 19.63 3.84
CA GLU A 75 7.32 18.42 4.51
C GLU A 75 5.79 18.22 4.44
N ILE A 76 5.01 19.27 4.13
CA ILE A 76 3.54 19.17 4.04
C ILE A 76 3.01 20.07 2.93
N GLU A 77 1.99 19.60 2.22
CA GLU A 77 1.42 20.28 1.05
C GLU A 77 0.22 21.15 1.41
N LEU A 78 0.12 22.29 0.72
CA LEU A 78 -1.11 23.07 0.68
C LEU A 78 -2.21 22.26 -0.01
N ASP A 79 -3.43 22.36 0.51
CA ASP A 79 -4.58 21.70 -0.10
C ASP A 79 -4.83 22.23 -1.52
N GLN A 80 -5.16 21.33 -2.44
CA GLN A 80 -5.43 21.65 -3.85
C GLN A 80 -6.54 22.70 -4.08
N ALA A 81 -7.31 23.05 -3.04
CA ALA A 81 -8.28 24.13 -3.10
C ALA A 81 -7.63 25.53 -3.01
N ILE A 82 -6.35 25.62 -2.66
CA ILE A 82 -5.60 26.88 -2.65
C ILE A 82 -4.95 27.07 -4.01
N GLU A 83 -5.36 28.12 -4.72
CA GLU A 83 -4.86 28.43 -6.07
C GLU A 83 -3.54 29.20 -6.04
N ASP A 84 -3.43 30.19 -5.16
CA ASP A 84 -2.27 31.03 -4.98
C ASP A 84 -1.37 30.43 -3.88
N THR A 85 -0.59 29.42 -4.29
CA THR A 85 0.25 28.66 -3.35
C THR A 85 1.40 29.48 -2.78
N ASP A 86 1.90 30.47 -3.50
CA ASP A 86 3.01 31.31 -3.04
C ASP A 86 2.57 32.32 -1.99
N ARG A 87 1.27 32.58 -1.92
CA ARG A 87 0.68 33.48 -0.96
C ARG A 87 0.48 32.90 0.43
N TYR A 88 0.36 31.58 0.53
CA TYR A 88 -0.01 30.95 1.80
C TYR A 88 1.04 29.95 2.26
N ILE A 89 1.31 29.96 3.57
CA ILE A 89 2.13 28.95 4.23
C ILE A 89 1.31 28.22 5.29
N ILE A 90 1.55 26.91 5.46
CA ILE A 90 0.97 26.14 6.55
C ILE A 90 1.72 26.50 7.83
N VAL A 91 0.98 26.84 8.87
CA VAL A 91 1.57 27.29 10.13
C VAL A 91 2.19 26.11 10.88
N SER A 92 3.45 26.25 11.28
CA SER A 92 4.16 25.27 12.12
C SER A 92 3.57 25.25 13.53
N ALA A 93 3.53 24.09 14.15
CA ALA A 93 3.06 23.90 15.51
C ALA A 93 4.23 23.64 16.46
N LYS A 94 4.13 24.13 17.70
CA LYS A 94 5.07 23.76 18.76
C LYS A 94 4.63 22.42 19.37
N PRO A 95 5.55 21.50 19.69
CA PRO A 95 5.20 20.20 20.26
C PRO A 95 4.34 20.25 21.54
N SER A 96 4.49 21.35 22.32
CA SER A 96 3.69 21.60 23.52
C SER A 96 2.25 22.05 23.26
N GLU A 97 1.95 22.46 22.03
CA GLU A 97 0.65 23.03 21.65
C GLU A 97 -0.17 22.10 20.76
N TYR A 98 0.51 21.26 20.00
CA TYR A 98 -0.10 20.32 19.07
C TYR A 98 0.87 19.16 18.82
N TRP A 99 0.35 17.95 18.63
CA TRP A 99 1.16 16.72 18.49
C TRP A 99 1.81 16.53 17.10
N ASP A 100 1.42 17.33 16.10
CA ASP A 100 2.06 17.33 14.79
C ASP A 100 2.92 18.58 14.62
N LYS A 101 3.87 18.50 13.69
CA LYS A 101 4.77 19.59 13.35
C LYS A 101 4.06 20.80 12.73
N TYR A 102 2.89 20.60 12.12
CA TYR A 102 2.10 21.62 11.44
C TYR A 102 0.63 21.56 11.84
N TYR A 103 -0.04 22.71 11.83
CA TYR A 103 -1.51 22.76 11.98
C TYR A 103 -2.21 22.36 10.69
N ALA A 104 -2.05 21.09 10.32
CA ALA A 104 -2.70 20.47 9.17
C ALA A 104 -3.10 19.05 9.51
N VAL A 105 -4.29 18.63 9.11
CA VAL A 105 -4.79 17.30 9.38
C VAL A 105 -5.70 16.81 8.29
N THR A 106 -5.55 15.53 7.95
CA THR A 106 -6.48 14.79 7.10
C THR A 106 -7.20 13.74 7.95
N LEU A 107 -8.51 13.74 7.84
CA LEU A 107 -9.41 12.88 8.60
C LEU A 107 -10.28 12.08 7.64
N ASN A 108 -10.48 10.79 7.94
CA ASN A 108 -11.40 9.94 7.21
C ASN A 108 -12.48 9.38 8.13
N TYR A 109 -13.65 9.13 7.54
CA TYR A 109 -14.75 8.44 8.16
C TYR A 109 -15.42 7.51 7.17
N THR A 110 -15.29 6.22 7.40
CA THR A 110 -15.96 5.19 6.60
C THR A 110 -16.93 4.39 7.46
N ASN A 111 -18.15 4.20 6.95
CA ASN A 111 -19.14 3.30 7.52
C ASN A 111 -19.82 2.55 6.38
N VAL A 112 -19.44 1.29 6.21
CA VAL A 112 -19.88 0.44 5.09
C VAL A 112 -21.38 0.24 5.11
N GLN A 113 -21.99 -0.01 6.28
CA GLN A 113 -23.44 -0.23 6.43
C GLN A 113 -24.25 1.00 6.03
N ARG A 114 -23.77 2.20 6.37
CA ARG A 114 -24.45 3.48 6.08
C ARG A 114 -24.01 4.10 4.75
N ASN A 115 -23.22 3.41 3.94
CA ASN A 115 -22.66 3.91 2.69
C ASN A 115 -21.90 5.25 2.83
N ASN A 116 -21.24 5.47 3.97
CA ASN A 116 -20.42 6.64 4.22
C ASN A 116 -18.96 6.35 3.88
N ASN A 117 -18.36 7.21 3.07
CA ASN A 117 -16.94 7.18 2.70
C ASN A 117 -16.46 8.63 2.55
N LYS A 118 -16.05 9.26 3.65
CA LYS A 118 -15.88 10.70 3.74
C LYS A 118 -14.48 11.08 4.18
N PHE A 119 -13.97 12.14 3.60
CA PHE A 119 -12.77 12.83 4.07
C PHE A 119 -13.09 14.19 4.67
N TYR A 120 -12.19 14.71 5.49
CA TYR A 120 -12.22 16.05 6.02
C TYR A 120 -10.77 16.56 6.23
N ILE A 121 -10.41 17.65 5.56
CA ILE A 121 -9.09 18.28 5.66
C ILE A 121 -9.25 19.61 6.40
N ILE A 122 -8.32 19.89 7.32
CA ILE A 122 -8.23 21.16 8.03
C ILE A 122 -6.78 21.63 7.94
N GLN A 123 -6.57 22.85 7.45
CA GLN A 123 -5.24 23.49 7.43
C GLN A 123 -5.34 24.91 7.99
N LEU A 124 -4.43 25.26 8.89
CA LEU A 124 -4.24 26.61 9.37
C LEU A 124 -3.13 27.25 8.55
N LEU A 125 -3.46 28.32 7.85
CA LEU A 125 -2.60 29.00 6.88
C LEU A 125 -2.29 30.42 7.36
N GLN A 126 -1.12 30.92 7.00
CA GLN A 126 -0.78 32.34 7.12
C GLN A 126 -0.62 32.94 5.71
N ASP A 127 -1.28 34.05 5.46
CA ASP A 127 -1.09 34.87 4.27
C ASP A 127 0.24 35.63 4.42
N VAL A 128 1.20 35.39 3.52
CA VAL A 128 2.56 35.98 3.60
C VAL A 128 2.58 37.49 3.36
N HIS A 129 1.55 38.02 2.65
CA HIS A 129 1.45 39.44 2.35
C HIS A 129 0.75 40.23 3.49
N THR A 130 -0.43 39.73 3.89
CA THR A 130 -1.24 40.44 4.90
C THR A 130 -0.91 40.06 6.32
N LYS A 131 -0.12 38.99 6.53
CA LYS A 131 0.21 38.38 7.83
C LYS A 131 -1.02 37.89 8.62
N LYS A 132 -2.22 37.88 8.03
CA LYS A 132 -3.42 37.35 8.63
C LYS A 132 -3.43 35.80 8.57
N TYR A 133 -4.22 35.21 9.46
CA TYR A 133 -4.37 33.76 9.53
C TYR A 133 -5.70 33.31 8.94
N GLY A 134 -5.71 32.12 8.34
CA GLY A 134 -6.92 31.52 7.81
C GLY A 134 -6.99 30.05 8.14
N VAL A 135 -8.19 29.51 8.28
CA VAL A 135 -8.40 28.07 8.41
C VAL A 135 -9.19 27.58 7.21
N LEU A 136 -8.55 26.70 6.46
CA LEU A 136 -9.15 25.98 5.35
C LEU A 136 -9.82 24.72 5.86
N TYR A 137 -11.04 24.50 5.41
CA TYR A 137 -11.80 23.28 5.58
C TYR A 137 -12.20 22.75 4.21
N ARG A 138 -11.82 21.51 3.90
CA ARG A 138 -12.32 20.82 2.70
C ARG A 138 -12.85 19.44 3.08
N TRP A 139 -14.04 19.09 2.60
CA TRP A 139 -14.68 17.83 2.97
C TRP A 139 -15.56 17.30 1.86
N GLY A 140 -15.74 15.98 1.82
CA GLY A 140 -16.58 15.34 0.81
C GLY A 140 -16.53 13.82 0.90
N ARG A 141 -17.01 13.19 -0.17
CA ARG A 141 -16.84 11.76 -0.41
C ARG A 141 -15.45 11.52 -1.01
N ILE A 142 -14.76 10.47 -0.55
CA ILE A 142 -13.45 10.08 -1.10
C ILE A 142 -13.60 9.81 -2.61
N GLY A 143 -12.66 10.33 -3.41
CA GLY A 143 -12.69 10.26 -4.87
C GLY A 143 -13.35 11.47 -5.56
N PHE A 144 -13.83 12.45 -4.78
CA PHE A 144 -14.41 13.70 -5.30
C PHE A 144 -13.72 14.92 -4.68
N PHE A 145 -13.75 16.04 -5.38
CA PHE A 145 -13.14 17.29 -4.89
C PHE A 145 -13.73 17.72 -3.53
N GLY A 146 -15.03 17.63 -3.37
CA GLY A 146 -15.74 17.98 -2.15
C GLY A 146 -16.13 19.48 -2.08
N GLN A 147 -16.46 19.90 -0.86
CA GLN A 147 -16.82 21.28 -0.53
C GLN A 147 -15.67 21.95 0.19
N VAL A 148 -15.54 23.27 0.02
CA VAL A 148 -14.47 24.08 0.60
C VAL A 148 -15.08 25.23 1.39
N ASN A 149 -14.47 25.56 2.52
CA ASN A 149 -14.72 26.78 3.27
C ASN A 149 -13.40 27.31 3.83
N TYR A 150 -13.14 28.60 3.62
CA TYR A 150 -11.97 29.31 4.13
C TYR A 150 -12.41 30.47 5.00
N VAL A 151 -11.90 30.53 6.24
CA VAL A 151 -12.27 31.54 7.22
C VAL A 151 -11.01 32.27 7.68
N ILE A 152 -11.02 33.60 7.54
CA ILE A 152 -9.89 34.47 7.94
C ILE A 152 -10.08 34.93 9.38
N TYR A 153 -8.97 35.01 10.10
CA TYR A 153 -8.85 35.49 11.49
C TYR A 153 -7.77 36.55 11.58
N GLU A 154 -7.94 37.50 12.53
CA GLU A 154 -6.96 38.55 12.73
C GLU A 154 -5.73 38.08 13.51
N THR A 155 -5.92 37.09 14.42
CA THR A 155 -4.86 36.56 15.27
C THR A 155 -4.64 35.07 15.06
N PHE A 156 -3.42 34.62 15.39
CA PHE A 156 -3.07 33.22 15.41
C PHE A 156 -3.93 32.43 16.41
N GLU A 157 -4.14 32.99 17.60
CA GLU A 157 -4.89 32.35 18.69
C GLU A 157 -6.33 32.05 18.29
N GLU A 158 -7.01 33.00 17.61
CA GLU A 158 -8.37 32.80 17.10
C GLU A 158 -8.40 31.68 16.03
N ALA A 159 -7.45 31.69 15.10
CA ALA A 159 -7.35 30.69 14.05
C ALA A 159 -7.04 29.28 14.63
N ARG A 160 -6.13 29.23 15.61
CA ARG A 160 -5.76 28.00 16.31
C ARG A 160 -6.94 27.42 17.09
N GLU A 161 -7.67 28.24 17.84
CA GLU A 161 -8.88 27.79 18.58
C GLU A 161 -9.93 27.23 17.60
N ALA A 162 -10.14 27.88 16.46
CA ALA A 162 -11.05 27.42 15.43
C ALA A 162 -10.61 26.08 14.81
N PHE A 163 -9.32 25.91 14.50
CA PHE A 163 -8.73 24.67 14.02
C PHE A 163 -8.95 23.52 15.01
N LEU A 164 -8.53 23.72 16.28
CA LEU A 164 -8.62 22.69 17.33
C LEU A 164 -10.07 22.31 17.64
N THR A 165 -10.98 23.30 17.72
CA THR A 165 -12.40 23.06 17.98
C THR A 165 -13.03 22.22 16.84
N LYS A 166 -12.67 22.52 15.58
CA LYS A 166 -13.17 21.75 14.45
C LYS A 166 -12.62 20.33 14.45
N LEU A 167 -11.33 20.17 14.70
CA LEU A 167 -10.66 18.87 14.79
C LEU A 167 -11.32 18.01 15.88
N GLN A 168 -11.43 18.53 17.10
CA GLN A 168 -12.05 17.84 18.22
C GLN A 168 -13.48 17.36 17.89
N GLY A 169 -14.32 18.24 17.33
CA GLY A 169 -15.68 17.90 16.96
C GLY A 169 -15.77 16.83 15.85
N LYS A 170 -14.74 16.73 15.00
CA LYS A 170 -14.69 15.64 13.98
C LYS A 170 -14.26 14.31 14.58
N LEU A 171 -13.26 14.32 15.47
CA LEU A 171 -12.83 13.12 16.20
C LEU A 171 -13.98 12.56 17.06
N GLU A 172 -14.73 13.43 17.78
CA GLU A 172 -15.91 13.04 18.55
C GLU A 172 -17.05 12.47 17.67
N TYR A 173 -17.14 12.89 16.41
CA TYR A 173 -18.09 12.33 15.45
C TYR A 173 -17.69 10.93 14.95
N GLY A 174 -16.43 10.53 15.14
CA GLY A 174 -15.89 9.24 14.73
C GLY A 174 -14.97 9.30 13.49
N TYR A 175 -14.54 10.50 13.06
CA TYR A 175 -13.46 10.59 12.07
C TYR A 175 -12.15 10.10 12.69
N ILE A 176 -11.34 9.42 11.89
CA ILE A 176 -10.01 8.95 12.25
C ILE A 176 -8.96 9.85 11.57
N LYS A 177 -7.95 10.26 12.31
CA LYS A 177 -6.81 10.97 11.75
C LYS A 177 -5.92 9.99 10.99
N ILE A 178 -5.61 10.31 9.74
CA ILE A 178 -4.68 9.56 8.92
C ILE A 178 -3.29 10.18 9.08
N LYS A 179 -2.32 9.38 9.51
CA LYS A 179 -0.91 9.78 9.48
C LYS A 179 -0.43 9.72 8.04
N MET A 180 -0.18 10.89 7.48
CA MET A 180 0.33 11.05 6.13
C MET A 180 1.78 11.51 6.21
N GLU A 181 2.62 10.94 5.40
CA GLU A 181 3.90 11.54 5.05
C GLU A 181 3.66 12.56 3.93
N ALA A 182 4.50 13.58 3.84
CA ALA A 182 4.43 14.51 2.73
C ALA A 182 4.40 13.74 1.42
N LYS A 183 3.50 14.12 0.50
CA LYS A 183 3.63 13.63 -0.87
C LYS A 183 5.04 13.97 -1.31
N ILE A 184 5.72 12.98 -1.82
CA ILE A 184 6.89 13.21 -2.62
C ILE A 184 6.42 14.15 -3.71
N LYS A 185 6.98 15.39 -3.74
CA LYS A 185 6.68 16.30 -4.83
C LYS A 185 6.85 15.51 -6.12
N GLU A 186 5.74 15.05 -6.68
CA GLU A 186 5.64 14.89 -8.11
C GLU A 186 5.68 16.30 -8.70
N GLU A 187 6.79 17.05 -8.46
CA GLU A 187 7.14 18.14 -9.37
C GLU A 187 7.22 17.45 -10.70
N LYS A 188 6.07 17.58 -11.43
CA LYS A 188 5.98 17.11 -12.79
C LYS A 188 6.94 15.93 -13.03
N LEU A 189 6.62 14.75 -12.50
CA LEU A 189 7.03 13.54 -13.18
C LEU A 189 6.24 13.51 -14.50
N ASP A 190 6.09 14.72 -15.08
CA ASP A 190 5.69 14.93 -16.44
C ASP A 190 6.72 14.23 -17.29
N ASN A 191 6.38 13.01 -17.71
CA ASN A 191 6.67 12.38 -18.99
C ASN A 191 8.12 12.45 -19.53
N LYS A 192 9.07 13.04 -18.81
CA LYS A 192 10.48 13.17 -19.12
C LYS A 192 11.31 13.24 -17.84
N ILE A 193 11.33 12.14 -17.06
CA ILE A 193 12.62 11.79 -16.48
C ILE A 193 13.39 11.32 -17.71
N ASP A 194 14.12 12.21 -18.34
CA ASP A 194 15.13 11.85 -19.33
C ASP A 194 16.20 11.11 -18.54
N LEU A 195 15.97 9.78 -18.42
CA LEU A 195 16.93 8.87 -17.81
C LEU A 195 18.00 8.69 -18.87
N SER A 196 19.12 9.38 -18.70
CA SER A 196 20.25 9.22 -19.59
C SER A 196 20.74 7.77 -19.53
N ASP A 197 20.96 7.16 -20.67
CA ASP A 197 21.39 5.76 -20.75
C ASP A 197 22.81 5.56 -20.21
N ASP A 198 23.59 6.63 -19.97
CA ASP A 198 24.92 6.66 -19.36
C ASP A 198 25.87 5.52 -19.81
N GLY A 199 25.74 5.12 -21.08
CA GLY A 199 26.49 4.01 -21.65
C GLY A 199 25.93 2.62 -21.31
N LEU A 200 24.73 2.52 -20.68
CA LEU A 200 24.07 1.24 -20.48
C LEU A 200 23.57 0.68 -21.81
N ILE A 201 23.68 -0.62 -21.96
CA ILE A 201 23.11 -1.30 -23.12
C ILE A 201 21.56 -1.22 -23.05
N LYS A 202 20.92 -1.00 -24.20
CA LYS A 202 19.50 -0.76 -24.35
C LYS A 202 18.59 -1.73 -23.59
N PRO A 203 18.80 -3.07 -23.59
CA PRO A 203 17.97 -4.00 -22.81
C PRO A 203 17.99 -3.72 -21.31
N LEU A 204 19.16 -3.40 -20.74
CA LEU A 204 19.30 -3.10 -19.32
C LEU A 204 18.67 -1.75 -18.97
N ALA A 205 18.93 -0.71 -19.79
CA ALA A 205 18.29 0.58 -19.64
C ALA A 205 16.76 0.46 -19.64
N ASN A 206 16.19 -0.34 -20.54
CA ASN A 206 14.73 -0.59 -20.62
C ASN A 206 14.19 -1.36 -19.40
N LEU A 207 14.95 -2.29 -18.82
CA LEU A 207 14.57 -2.96 -17.60
C LEU A 207 14.47 -1.97 -16.44
N ILE A 208 15.47 -1.11 -16.28
CA ILE A 208 15.50 -0.14 -15.19
C ILE A 208 14.40 0.92 -15.35
N ARG A 209 14.16 1.43 -16.57
CA ARG A 209 13.02 2.32 -16.83
C ARG A 209 11.69 1.70 -16.44
N LEU A 210 11.48 0.40 -16.74
CA LEU A 210 10.27 -0.31 -16.35
C LEU A 210 10.11 -0.38 -14.82
N VAL A 211 11.21 -0.63 -14.11
CA VAL A 211 11.24 -0.74 -12.64
C VAL A 211 10.93 0.58 -11.94
N PHE A 212 11.29 1.71 -12.56
CA PHE A 212 11.07 3.05 -12.02
C PHE A 212 9.89 3.80 -12.65
N ASP A 213 9.03 3.13 -13.43
CA ASP A 213 7.81 3.71 -14.01
C ASP A 213 6.69 3.82 -12.94
N LEU A 214 6.76 4.87 -12.12
CA LEU A 214 5.75 5.17 -11.09
C LEU A 214 4.35 5.35 -11.66
N LYS A 215 4.22 5.88 -12.89
CA LYS A 215 2.92 6.10 -13.53
C LYS A 215 2.20 4.76 -13.77
N SER A 216 2.90 3.79 -14.34
CA SER A 216 2.35 2.45 -14.55
C SER A 216 2.05 1.73 -13.24
N MET A 217 2.89 1.91 -12.21
CA MET A 217 2.66 1.34 -10.88
C MET A 217 1.41 1.94 -10.23
N ASN A 218 1.24 3.25 -10.26
CA ASN A 218 0.05 3.92 -9.73
C ASN A 218 -1.23 3.49 -10.46
N GLN A 219 -1.18 3.28 -11.77
CA GLN A 219 -2.32 2.76 -12.54
C GLN A 219 -2.78 1.37 -12.09
N GLN A 220 -1.88 0.53 -11.57
CA GLN A 220 -2.26 -0.78 -11.03
C GLN A 220 -3.05 -0.66 -9.73
N ILE A 221 -2.59 0.15 -8.79
CA ILE A 221 -3.30 0.33 -7.51
C ILE A 221 -4.65 1.04 -7.69
N VAL A 222 -4.78 1.89 -8.70
CA VAL A 222 -6.07 2.50 -9.08
C VAL A 222 -7.11 1.43 -9.46
N LYS A 223 -6.72 0.36 -10.14
CA LYS A 223 -7.63 -0.74 -10.50
C LYS A 223 -8.18 -1.48 -9.28
N ILE A 224 -7.43 -1.51 -8.19
CA ILE A 224 -7.84 -2.14 -6.92
C ILE A 224 -8.70 -1.17 -6.08
N GLY A 225 -8.83 0.10 -6.49
CA GLY A 225 -9.66 1.12 -5.84
C GLY A 225 -8.86 2.17 -5.06
N TYR A 226 -7.55 2.08 -5.01
CA TYR A 226 -6.69 3.10 -4.41
C TYR A 226 -6.23 4.08 -5.47
N ASP A 227 -6.82 5.27 -5.49
CA ASP A 227 -6.53 6.33 -6.46
C ASP A 227 -5.82 7.48 -5.75
N SER A 228 -4.49 7.49 -5.83
CA SER A 228 -3.64 8.49 -5.15
C SER A 228 -3.93 9.93 -5.59
N ASP A 229 -4.42 10.13 -6.82
CA ASP A 229 -4.72 11.47 -7.35
C ASP A 229 -6.06 12.01 -6.82
N LYS A 230 -7.01 11.10 -6.57
CA LYS A 230 -8.35 11.43 -6.08
C LYS A 230 -8.51 11.28 -4.58
N ILE A 231 -7.59 10.60 -3.94
CA ILE A 231 -7.51 10.50 -2.50
C ILE A 231 -6.67 11.70 -2.04
N PRO A 232 -7.25 12.66 -1.29
CA PRO A 232 -6.55 13.89 -0.90
C PRO A 232 -5.54 13.61 0.23
N LEU A 233 -4.69 12.64 0.01
CA LEU A 233 -3.87 12.03 1.03
C LEU A 233 -2.47 11.94 0.44
N GLY A 234 -1.47 12.34 1.18
CA GLY A 234 -0.08 12.04 0.91
C GLY A 234 0.17 10.53 0.86
N GLN A 235 1.38 10.11 1.05
CA GLN A 235 1.71 8.69 1.15
C GLN A 235 1.32 8.14 2.53
N LEU A 236 0.70 6.97 2.58
CA LEU A 236 0.40 6.29 3.84
C LEU A 236 1.71 5.96 4.58
N SER A 237 1.76 6.25 5.88
CA SER A 237 2.94 5.90 6.69
C SER A 237 3.06 4.37 6.87
N PRO A 238 4.26 3.84 7.16
CA PRO A 238 4.45 2.41 7.44
C PRO A 238 3.57 1.90 8.58
N GLU A 239 3.31 2.74 9.59
CA GLU A 239 2.47 2.39 10.74
C GLU A 239 1.01 2.18 10.30
N VAL A 240 0.50 3.03 9.39
CA VAL A 240 -0.85 2.89 8.84
C VAL A 240 -0.99 1.62 8.00
N ILE A 241 0.02 1.29 7.20
CA ILE A 241 0.05 0.03 6.44
C ILE A 241 0.04 -1.18 7.40
N LYS A 242 0.85 -1.12 8.45
CA LYS A 242 0.88 -2.16 9.49
C LYS A 242 -0.47 -2.32 10.19
N GLU A 243 -1.13 -1.22 10.53
CA GLU A 243 -2.48 -1.23 11.11
C GLU A 243 -3.50 -1.82 10.12
N GLY A 244 -3.36 -1.56 8.81
CA GLY A 244 -4.15 -2.18 7.76
C GLY A 244 -4.06 -3.71 7.79
N TYR A 245 -2.86 -4.28 7.86
CA TYR A 245 -2.67 -5.72 8.02
C TYR A 245 -3.32 -6.26 9.30
N GLN A 246 -3.27 -5.52 10.41
CA GLN A 246 -3.89 -5.94 11.66
C GLN A 246 -5.43 -6.05 11.55
N TYR A 247 -6.09 -5.12 10.85
CA TYR A 247 -7.53 -5.23 10.59
C TYR A 247 -7.86 -6.41 9.67
N LEU A 248 -7.06 -6.64 8.61
CA LEU A 248 -7.24 -7.81 7.75
C LEU A 248 -7.10 -9.13 8.53
N ASN A 249 -6.13 -9.23 9.44
CA ASN A 249 -5.97 -10.38 10.32
C ASN A 249 -7.14 -10.59 11.28
N GLN A 250 -7.74 -9.50 11.80
CA GLN A 250 -8.92 -9.62 12.65
C GLN A 250 -10.12 -10.16 11.86
N ILE A 251 -10.31 -9.67 10.62
CA ILE A 251 -11.37 -10.17 9.72
C ILE A 251 -11.12 -11.63 9.36
N GLU A 252 -9.87 -12.00 9.05
CA GLU A 252 -9.45 -13.36 8.73
C GLU A 252 -9.84 -14.35 9.84
N LYS A 253 -9.55 -14.03 11.09
CA LYS A 253 -9.92 -14.87 12.24
C LYS A 253 -11.41 -15.14 12.31
N ILE A 254 -12.25 -14.13 12.09
CA ILE A 254 -13.72 -14.28 12.10
C ILE A 254 -14.18 -15.19 10.94
N ILE A 255 -13.55 -15.09 9.77
CA ILE A 255 -13.87 -15.93 8.61
C ILE A 255 -13.43 -17.37 8.85
N ASP A 256 -12.25 -17.58 9.44
CA ASP A 256 -11.71 -18.91 9.76
C ASP A 256 -12.56 -19.64 10.81
N GLU A 257 -12.93 -18.96 11.89
CA GLU A 257 -13.84 -19.50 12.91
C GLU A 257 -15.18 -19.97 12.33
N LYS A 258 -15.67 -19.28 11.30
CA LYS A 258 -16.86 -19.70 10.55
C LYS A 258 -16.64 -20.97 9.75
N ASN A 259 -15.56 -21.03 8.99
CA ASN A 259 -15.25 -22.17 8.11
C ASN A 259 -15.07 -23.46 8.93
N ASN A 260 -14.64 -23.32 10.18
CA ASN A 260 -14.47 -24.43 11.13
C ASN A 260 -15.76 -24.76 11.93
N ASN A 261 -16.93 -24.17 11.60
CA ASN A 261 -18.23 -24.37 12.26
C ASN A 261 -18.25 -24.02 13.77
N ILE A 262 -17.34 -23.16 14.23
CA ILE A 262 -17.20 -22.83 15.65
C ILE A 262 -18.23 -21.79 16.09
N CYS A 263 -18.67 -20.88 15.18
CA CYS A 263 -19.63 -19.82 15.50
C CYS A 263 -20.50 -19.39 14.33
N LYS A 264 -21.70 -18.84 14.60
CA LYS A 264 -22.44 -18.04 13.61
C LYS A 264 -21.67 -16.76 13.32
N ILE A 265 -21.53 -16.40 12.03
CA ILE A 265 -20.83 -15.17 11.64
C ILE A 265 -21.39 -13.98 12.41
N ASN A 266 -20.54 -13.23 13.08
CA ASN A 266 -20.87 -11.89 13.51
C ASN A 266 -20.72 -10.93 12.30
N THR A 267 -21.73 -10.95 11.43
CA THR A 267 -21.74 -10.10 10.21
C THR A 267 -21.53 -8.63 10.57
N LYS A 268 -22.03 -8.17 11.71
CA LYS A 268 -21.86 -6.81 12.18
C LYS A 268 -20.39 -6.47 12.42
N GLU A 269 -19.65 -7.39 13.05
CA GLU A 269 -18.23 -7.20 13.36
C GLU A 269 -17.37 -7.12 12.08
N ILE A 270 -17.65 -7.96 11.07
CA ILE A 270 -16.99 -7.87 9.75
C ILE A 270 -17.24 -6.50 9.10
N TYR A 271 -18.48 -5.98 9.16
CA TYR A 271 -18.80 -4.64 8.65
C TYR A 271 -18.07 -3.54 9.42
N ASP A 272 -17.98 -3.65 10.74
CA ASP A 272 -17.29 -2.68 11.59
C ASP A 272 -15.77 -2.70 11.33
N LEU A 273 -15.16 -3.87 11.23
CA LEU A 273 -13.73 -4.02 10.90
C LEU A 273 -13.42 -3.54 9.47
N SER A 274 -14.24 -3.90 8.48
CA SER A 274 -14.11 -3.37 7.11
C SER A 274 -14.22 -1.85 7.09
N SER A 275 -15.13 -1.27 7.90
CA SER A 275 -15.26 0.19 8.02
C SER A 275 -14.02 0.83 8.63
N LYS A 276 -13.42 0.23 9.65
CA LYS A 276 -12.16 0.67 10.25
C LYS A 276 -11.01 0.59 9.26
N TYR A 277 -10.87 -0.55 8.58
CA TYR A 277 -9.86 -0.74 7.53
C TYR A 277 -9.95 0.34 6.46
N PHE A 278 -11.13 0.55 5.86
CA PHE A 278 -11.33 1.58 4.83
C PHE A 278 -11.25 3.02 5.36
N SER A 279 -11.33 3.22 6.68
CA SER A 279 -11.09 4.54 7.27
C SER A 279 -9.59 4.89 7.31
N ILE A 280 -8.70 3.90 7.50
CA ILE A 280 -7.25 4.10 7.52
C ILE A 280 -6.60 3.88 6.15
N ILE A 281 -7.14 2.95 5.34
CA ILE A 281 -6.72 2.68 3.96
C ILE A 281 -7.84 3.17 3.02
N PRO A 282 -7.79 4.45 2.62
CA PRO A 282 -8.92 5.05 1.90
C PRO A 282 -9.06 4.47 0.50
N HIS A 283 -10.29 4.17 0.10
CA HIS A 283 -10.62 3.67 -1.23
C HIS A 283 -11.59 4.60 -1.95
N ASN A 284 -11.40 4.76 -3.24
CA ASN A 284 -12.32 5.45 -4.11
C ASN A 284 -13.39 4.48 -4.63
N PHE A 285 -14.48 4.32 -3.89
CA PHE A 285 -15.61 3.49 -4.32
C PHE A 285 -16.56 4.18 -5.30
N GLY A 286 -16.23 5.41 -5.71
CA GLY A 286 -17.12 6.22 -6.54
C GLY A 286 -18.49 6.41 -5.87
N MET A 287 -19.55 6.25 -6.65
CA MET A 287 -20.96 6.31 -6.18
C MET A 287 -21.52 4.93 -5.85
N ASN A 288 -20.71 3.87 -5.91
CA ASN A 288 -21.17 2.52 -5.61
C ASN A 288 -21.59 2.36 -4.14
N HIS A 289 -22.49 1.42 -3.89
CA HIS A 289 -22.86 1.01 -2.55
C HIS A 289 -21.75 0.19 -1.91
N MET A 290 -21.26 0.63 -0.77
CA MET A 290 -20.08 0.07 -0.10
C MET A 290 -20.28 -1.36 0.43
N HIS A 291 -21.52 -1.83 0.59
CA HIS A 291 -21.76 -3.22 1.00
C HIS A 291 -21.19 -4.26 0.00
N LYS A 292 -20.97 -3.86 -1.27
CA LYS A 292 -20.33 -4.71 -2.28
C LYS A 292 -18.83 -4.92 -2.05
N PHE A 293 -18.22 -4.08 -1.21
CA PHE A 293 -16.78 -4.05 -0.96
C PHE A 293 -16.43 -4.54 0.45
N VAL A 294 -17.41 -5.08 1.19
CA VAL A 294 -17.15 -5.69 2.50
C VAL A 294 -16.08 -6.77 2.36
N ILE A 295 -15.10 -6.74 3.25
CA ILE A 295 -14.03 -7.74 3.29
C ILE A 295 -14.57 -8.97 4.04
N ASN A 296 -15.19 -9.90 3.33
CA ASN A 296 -15.92 -11.03 3.92
C ASN A 296 -15.55 -12.39 3.32
N SER A 297 -14.50 -12.44 2.54
CA SER A 297 -13.98 -13.69 1.95
C SER A 297 -12.45 -13.70 1.91
N PRO A 298 -11.82 -14.90 1.82
CA PRO A 298 -10.38 -15.03 1.66
C PRO A 298 -9.84 -14.28 0.44
N GLU A 299 -10.59 -14.27 -0.68
CA GLU A 299 -10.19 -13.61 -1.92
C GLU A 299 -10.10 -12.09 -1.71
N ARG A 300 -11.09 -11.49 -1.01
CA ARG A 300 -11.06 -10.05 -0.69
C ARG A 300 -9.92 -9.70 0.26
N ILE A 301 -9.62 -10.54 1.24
CA ILE A 301 -8.45 -10.36 2.11
C ILE A 301 -7.17 -10.37 1.28
N LYS A 302 -7.05 -11.29 0.33
CA LYS A 302 -5.88 -11.39 -0.56
C LYS A 302 -5.73 -10.13 -1.42
N GLU A 303 -6.82 -9.65 -2.05
CA GLU A 303 -6.81 -8.42 -2.86
C GLU A 303 -6.32 -7.21 -2.05
N GLU A 304 -6.83 -7.05 -0.83
CA GLU A 304 -6.44 -5.94 0.06
C GLU A 304 -4.99 -6.09 0.57
N ASN A 305 -4.53 -7.32 0.81
CA ASN A 305 -3.13 -7.59 1.16
C ASN A 305 -2.19 -7.21 0.01
N GLU A 306 -2.51 -7.61 -1.24
CA GLU A 306 -1.75 -7.25 -2.43
C GLU A 306 -1.70 -5.73 -2.67
N LEU A 307 -2.79 -5.02 -2.32
CA LEU A 307 -2.83 -3.55 -2.34
C LEU A 307 -1.84 -2.95 -1.35
N LEU A 308 -1.84 -3.41 -0.10
CA LEU A 308 -0.92 -2.91 0.94
C LEU A 308 0.54 -3.16 0.56
N ASP A 309 0.85 -4.35 0.03
CA ASP A 309 2.19 -4.68 -0.47
C ASP A 309 2.60 -3.77 -1.63
N SER A 310 1.68 -3.48 -2.56
CA SER A 310 1.93 -2.59 -3.69
C SER A 310 2.19 -1.15 -3.24
N ILE A 311 1.39 -0.62 -2.31
CA ILE A 311 1.58 0.73 -1.74
C ILE A 311 2.95 0.84 -1.06
N LYS A 312 3.33 -0.16 -0.26
CA LYS A 312 4.64 -0.22 0.40
C LYS A 312 5.78 -0.18 -0.61
N ASN A 313 5.68 -0.97 -1.68
CA ASN A 313 6.73 -1.08 -2.69
C ASN A 313 6.84 0.20 -3.55
N ILE A 314 5.72 0.81 -3.94
CA ILE A 314 5.70 2.11 -4.63
C ILE A 314 6.40 3.19 -3.79
N LYS A 315 6.18 3.17 -2.47
CA LYS A 315 6.86 4.10 -1.56
C LYS A 315 8.39 3.91 -1.59
N ILE A 316 8.89 2.68 -1.65
CA ILE A 316 10.32 2.40 -1.77
C ILE A 316 10.87 2.99 -3.07
N VAL A 317 10.22 2.73 -4.21
CA VAL A 317 10.60 3.27 -5.52
C VAL A 317 10.61 4.80 -5.51
N SER A 318 9.55 5.40 -4.97
CA SER A 318 9.43 6.85 -4.84
C SER A 318 10.55 7.45 -3.99
N GLY A 319 10.92 6.80 -2.88
CA GLY A 319 12.01 7.23 -2.00
C GLY A 319 13.37 7.20 -2.69
N ILE A 320 13.63 6.18 -3.52
CA ILE A 320 14.85 6.10 -4.33
C ILE A 320 14.92 7.29 -5.29
N LEU A 321 13.83 7.55 -6.03
CA LEU A 321 13.78 8.64 -7.01
C LEU A 321 13.96 10.04 -6.38
N GLN A 322 13.54 10.24 -5.11
CA GLN A 322 13.69 11.54 -4.43
C GLN A 322 15.10 11.82 -3.93
N GLN A 323 15.76 10.80 -3.36
CA GLN A 323 17.12 10.96 -2.87
C GLN A 323 18.05 11.45 -3.99
N ASP A 324 17.78 11.02 -5.22
CA ASP A 324 18.59 11.38 -6.36
C ASP A 324 18.29 12.79 -6.89
N LYS A 325 17.01 13.21 -6.90
CA LYS A 325 16.68 14.61 -7.25
C LYS A 325 17.36 15.60 -6.33
N SER A 326 17.42 15.31 -5.03
CA SER A 326 18.11 16.19 -4.07
C SER A 326 19.63 16.19 -4.29
N LYS A 327 20.23 15.10 -4.74
CA LYS A 327 21.65 15.03 -5.10
C LYS A 327 21.92 15.76 -6.43
N SER A 328 21.13 15.49 -7.48
CA SER A 328 21.30 16.11 -8.79
C SER A 328 21.10 17.62 -8.77
N MET A 329 20.14 18.15 -8.00
CA MET A 329 19.94 19.58 -7.78
C MET A 329 21.16 20.25 -7.11
N ASN A 330 21.81 19.56 -6.17
CA ASN A 330 23.06 20.05 -5.55
C ASN A 330 24.26 20.01 -6.51
N GLU A 331 24.22 19.15 -7.53
CA GLU A 331 25.28 18.99 -8.53
C GLU A 331 24.99 19.74 -9.85
N GLY A 332 23.84 20.43 -9.96
CA GLY A 332 23.45 21.18 -11.16
C GLY A 332 23.10 20.28 -12.36
N LYS A 333 22.68 19.03 -12.11
CA LYS A 333 22.25 18.09 -13.14
C LYS A 333 20.73 17.99 -13.15
N ASP A 334 20.09 18.13 -14.31
CA ASP A 334 18.63 18.00 -14.47
C ASP A 334 18.18 16.55 -14.70
N GLU A 335 19.09 15.61 -14.88
CA GLU A 335 18.81 14.21 -15.23
C GLU A 335 19.29 13.24 -14.16
N ILE A 336 18.49 12.19 -13.93
CA ILE A 336 18.84 11.09 -13.03
C ILE A 336 19.49 9.97 -13.86
N SER A 337 20.69 9.58 -13.52
CA SER A 337 21.44 8.52 -14.18
C SER A 337 20.83 7.14 -13.88
N LEU A 338 20.50 6.35 -14.93
CA LEU A 338 20.11 4.94 -14.78
C LEU A 338 21.21 4.08 -14.13
N LYS A 339 22.47 4.46 -14.36
CA LYS A 339 23.61 3.79 -13.76
C LYS A 339 23.64 3.98 -12.25
N GLU A 340 23.41 5.19 -11.77
CA GLU A 340 23.31 5.48 -10.33
C GLU A 340 22.18 4.66 -9.67
N LYS A 341 21.06 4.42 -10.38
CA LYS A 341 19.99 3.54 -9.91
C LYS A 341 20.42 2.10 -9.74
N LEU A 342 21.18 1.57 -10.71
CA LEU A 342 21.75 0.24 -10.62
C LEU A 342 22.76 0.13 -9.46
N ASP A 343 23.48 1.21 -9.18
CA ASP A 343 24.48 1.23 -8.12
C ASP A 343 23.85 1.15 -6.72
N GLU A 344 22.60 1.58 -6.56
CA GLU A 344 21.83 1.41 -5.32
C GLU A 344 21.38 -0.02 -5.04
N PHE A 345 21.37 -0.89 -6.06
CA PHE A 345 21.00 -2.28 -5.86
C PHE A 345 22.13 -3.07 -5.19
N ILE A 346 21.77 -4.05 -4.39
CA ILE A 346 22.75 -4.97 -3.78
C ILE A 346 23.26 -6.04 -4.76
N TYR A 347 22.72 -6.04 -5.97
CA TYR A 347 23.08 -6.96 -7.05
C TYR A 347 23.72 -6.24 -8.24
N ASN A 348 24.69 -6.89 -8.87
CA ASN A 348 25.15 -6.58 -10.22
C ASN A 348 24.22 -7.27 -11.23
N ILE A 349 23.80 -6.53 -12.27
CA ILE A 349 22.92 -7.05 -13.33
C ILE A 349 23.66 -6.92 -14.66
N LYS A 350 23.82 -8.04 -15.39
CA LYS A 350 24.50 -8.09 -16.68
C LYS A 350 23.58 -8.70 -17.73
N PHE A 351 23.45 -8.07 -18.88
CA PHE A 351 22.66 -8.61 -20.00
C PHE A 351 23.29 -9.85 -20.58
N ILE A 352 22.50 -10.85 -20.91
CA ILE A 352 22.88 -12.08 -21.59
C ILE A 352 22.40 -11.99 -23.04
N PRO A 353 23.33 -11.99 -24.03
CA PRO A 353 22.97 -11.94 -25.44
C PRO A 353 22.22 -13.22 -25.89
N LYS A 354 21.45 -13.12 -26.99
CA LYS A 354 20.62 -14.24 -27.48
C LYS A 354 21.43 -15.41 -28.07
N ASP A 355 22.66 -15.17 -28.46
CA ASP A 355 23.61 -16.18 -28.93
C ASP A 355 24.38 -16.87 -27.79
N ASP A 356 24.17 -16.46 -26.55
CA ASP A 356 24.73 -17.15 -25.39
C ASP A 356 24.03 -18.49 -25.15
N ASN A 357 24.82 -19.50 -24.76
CA ASN A 357 24.29 -20.84 -24.46
C ASN A 357 23.25 -20.81 -23.32
N ILE A 358 23.47 -19.98 -22.29
CA ILE A 358 22.54 -19.83 -21.15
C ILE A 358 21.20 -19.26 -21.62
N TYR A 359 21.21 -18.29 -22.56
CA TYR A 359 19.97 -17.78 -23.15
C TYR A 359 19.17 -18.91 -23.79
N SER A 360 19.81 -19.75 -24.57
CA SER A 360 19.17 -20.89 -25.25
C SER A 360 18.57 -21.90 -24.26
N ILE A 361 19.29 -22.21 -23.18
CA ILE A 361 18.80 -23.12 -22.13
C ILE A 361 17.56 -22.53 -21.44
N ILE A 362 17.61 -21.26 -21.05
CA ILE A 362 16.49 -20.62 -20.32
C ILE A 362 15.29 -20.39 -21.26
N ASP A 363 15.49 -20.05 -22.54
CA ASP A 363 14.41 -19.93 -23.51
C ASP A 363 13.72 -21.28 -23.74
N LYS A 364 14.49 -22.37 -23.85
CA LYS A 364 13.96 -23.73 -23.93
C LYS A 364 13.17 -24.11 -22.66
N TYR A 365 13.69 -23.80 -21.47
CA TYR A 365 12.99 -24.03 -20.20
C TYR A 365 11.67 -23.27 -20.14
N LEU A 366 11.68 -21.97 -20.45
CA LEU A 366 10.48 -21.13 -20.51
C LEU A 366 9.46 -21.66 -21.52
N SER A 367 9.92 -22.08 -22.71
CA SER A 367 9.06 -22.53 -23.81
C SER A 367 8.29 -23.82 -23.48
N LYS A 368 8.74 -24.63 -22.52
CA LYS A 368 7.99 -25.79 -22.02
C LYS A 368 6.61 -25.40 -21.47
N SER A 369 6.48 -24.23 -20.85
CA SER A 369 5.18 -23.67 -20.43
C SER A 369 4.18 -23.54 -21.57
N ASN A 370 4.66 -23.38 -22.81
CA ASN A 370 3.82 -23.21 -23.99
C ASN A 370 3.17 -24.52 -24.47
N GLN A 371 3.52 -25.69 -23.89
CA GLN A 371 2.87 -26.97 -24.14
C GLN A 371 1.51 -27.05 -23.43
N ILE A 372 1.24 -26.18 -22.45
CA ILE A 372 -0.02 -26.20 -21.70
C ILE A 372 -1.15 -25.68 -22.60
N LYS A 373 -2.18 -26.51 -22.77
CA LYS A 373 -3.37 -26.13 -23.54
C LYS A 373 -4.15 -25.00 -22.87
N ASN A 374 -4.70 -24.11 -23.67
CA ASN A 374 -5.50 -22.96 -23.21
C ASN A 374 -4.76 -21.96 -22.28
N SER A 375 -3.43 -22.03 -22.21
CA SER A 375 -2.61 -21.03 -21.55
C SER A 375 -2.04 -20.05 -22.58
N PRO A 376 -1.90 -18.76 -22.22
CA PRO A 376 -1.20 -17.80 -23.07
C PRO A 376 0.22 -18.31 -23.40
N LYS A 377 0.68 -18.03 -24.61
CA LYS A 377 2.06 -18.35 -25.00
C LYS A 377 2.98 -17.24 -24.47
N ILE A 378 4.04 -17.64 -23.80
CA ILE A 378 5.04 -16.73 -23.25
C ILE A 378 6.35 -16.82 -24.04
N LYS A 379 7.02 -15.69 -24.19
CA LYS A 379 8.28 -15.54 -24.93
C LYS A 379 9.29 -14.82 -24.08
N LEU A 380 10.53 -15.30 -24.13
CA LEU A 380 11.68 -14.61 -23.54
C LEU A 380 12.08 -13.42 -24.42
N ASN A 381 12.02 -12.20 -23.87
CA ASN A 381 12.46 -11.00 -24.57
C ASN A 381 13.92 -10.70 -24.28
N ASP A 382 14.23 -10.56 -22.99
CA ASP A 382 15.57 -10.22 -22.50
C ASP A 382 15.90 -11.11 -21.29
N LEU A 383 17.18 -11.49 -21.17
CA LEU A 383 17.70 -12.26 -20.05
C LEU A 383 18.89 -11.52 -19.44
N PHE A 384 18.96 -11.53 -18.11
CA PHE A 384 20.05 -10.90 -17.39
C PHE A 384 20.59 -11.84 -16.32
N TRP A 385 21.89 -11.85 -16.17
CA TRP A 385 22.59 -12.52 -15.08
C TRP A 385 22.63 -11.62 -13.86
N VAL A 386 22.50 -12.23 -12.67
CA VAL A 386 22.46 -11.55 -11.38
C VAL A 386 23.54 -12.10 -10.47
N GLU A 387 24.28 -11.20 -9.85
CA GLU A 387 25.34 -11.51 -8.89
C GLU A 387 25.27 -10.55 -7.70
N GLU A 388 25.37 -11.05 -6.50
CA GLU A 388 25.42 -10.21 -5.30
C GLU A 388 26.72 -9.40 -5.26
N LYS A 389 26.63 -8.08 -4.98
CA LYS A 389 27.79 -7.19 -4.87
C LYS A 389 28.69 -7.53 -3.68
N ASN A 390 28.07 -7.95 -2.56
CA ASN A 390 28.77 -8.33 -1.33
C ASN A 390 28.26 -9.70 -0.87
N ALA A 391 29.03 -10.75 -1.09
CA ALA A 391 28.71 -12.12 -0.69
C ALA A 391 28.52 -12.32 0.84
N MET A 392 28.78 -11.29 1.65
CA MET A 392 28.63 -11.35 3.11
C MET A 392 27.20 -11.11 3.62
N ASN A 393 26.29 -10.58 2.80
CA ASN A 393 24.98 -10.13 3.28
C ASN A 393 23.88 -11.20 3.19
N ILE A 394 24.02 -12.18 2.32
CA ILE A 394 23.08 -13.30 2.21
C ILE A 394 23.90 -14.59 2.32
N LYS A 395 23.77 -15.26 3.45
CA LYS A 395 24.40 -16.57 3.65
C LYS A 395 23.57 -17.61 2.89
N TYR A 396 23.91 -17.82 1.62
CA TYR A 396 23.43 -18.98 0.89
C TYR A 396 24.15 -20.22 1.46
N ASP A 397 23.39 -21.09 2.12
CA ASP A 397 23.93 -22.30 2.73
C ASP A 397 23.93 -23.46 1.70
N LYS A 398 25.12 -23.85 1.25
CA LYS A 398 25.31 -24.99 0.32
C LYS A 398 25.16 -26.36 0.97
N HIS A 399 24.75 -26.44 2.24
CA HIS A 399 24.65 -27.72 2.96
C HIS A 399 23.38 -28.51 2.63
N TYR A 400 22.36 -27.86 2.04
CA TYR A 400 21.19 -28.58 1.57
C TYR A 400 21.49 -29.31 0.25
N LYS A 401 20.69 -30.35 -0.01
CA LYS A 401 20.72 -31.15 -1.24
C LYS A 401 19.50 -30.82 -2.11
N ASN A 402 19.45 -31.34 -3.33
CA ASN A 402 18.29 -31.17 -4.20
C ASN A 402 18.10 -29.72 -4.67
N ARG A 403 19.15 -29.19 -5.30
CA ARG A 403 19.13 -27.83 -5.85
C ARG A 403 18.45 -27.79 -7.20
N LYS A 404 17.49 -26.89 -7.34
CA LYS A 404 16.78 -26.70 -8.60
C LYS A 404 16.78 -25.23 -9.01
N LEU A 405 16.81 -24.97 -10.33
CA LEU A 405 16.57 -23.64 -10.88
C LEU A 405 15.07 -23.46 -11.12
N LEU A 406 14.42 -22.62 -10.32
CA LEU A 406 12.98 -22.47 -10.30
C LEU A 406 12.55 -21.03 -10.60
N TRP A 407 11.34 -20.89 -11.14
CA TRP A 407 10.72 -19.62 -11.47
C TRP A 407 10.06 -18.97 -10.25
N HIS A 408 10.27 -17.66 -10.10
CA HIS A 408 9.57 -16.83 -9.13
C HIS A 408 9.01 -15.59 -9.82
N GLY A 409 7.70 -15.38 -9.73
CA GLY A 409 7.02 -14.22 -10.32
C GLY A 409 7.13 -13.00 -9.42
N VAL A 410 7.56 -11.88 -9.99
CA VAL A 410 7.76 -10.64 -9.26
C VAL A 410 6.99 -9.50 -9.93
N SER A 411 6.12 -8.83 -9.17
CA SER A 411 5.49 -7.60 -9.65
C SER A 411 6.54 -6.49 -9.80
N VAL A 412 6.34 -5.60 -10.77
CA VAL A 412 7.29 -4.50 -11.04
C VAL A 412 7.59 -3.66 -9.78
N PRO A 413 6.61 -3.26 -8.94
CA PRO A 413 6.91 -2.54 -7.70
C PRO A 413 7.77 -3.34 -6.73
N ASN A 414 7.57 -4.66 -6.64
CA ASN A 414 8.34 -5.50 -5.72
C ASN A 414 9.76 -5.77 -6.22
N PHE A 415 10.00 -5.70 -7.53
CA PHE A 415 11.33 -5.88 -8.10
C PHE A 415 12.36 -4.91 -7.49
N ALA A 416 12.05 -3.61 -7.46
CA ALA A 416 12.96 -2.61 -6.90
C ALA A 416 13.26 -2.88 -5.41
N ASN A 417 12.24 -3.32 -4.65
CA ASN A 417 12.41 -3.70 -3.26
C ASN A 417 13.36 -4.90 -3.11
N ILE A 418 13.15 -5.96 -3.89
CA ILE A 418 14.02 -7.16 -3.86
C ILE A 418 15.47 -6.79 -4.23
N PHE A 419 15.66 -5.98 -5.24
CA PHE A 419 17.02 -5.62 -5.71
C PHE A 419 17.73 -4.61 -4.80
N LYS A 420 16.99 -3.83 -4.02
CA LYS A 420 17.55 -2.93 -3.00
C LYS A 420 17.80 -3.62 -1.67
N ASN A 421 16.88 -4.48 -1.21
CA ASN A 421 16.86 -5.01 0.15
C ASN A 421 17.00 -6.54 0.24
N GLY A 422 17.01 -7.25 -0.90
CA GLY A 422 16.97 -8.72 -0.97
C GLY A 422 15.53 -9.29 -0.93
N ILE A 423 15.42 -10.59 -1.21
CA ILE A 423 14.17 -11.33 -1.03
C ILE A 423 13.85 -11.37 0.48
N SER A 424 12.60 -11.17 0.83
CA SER A 424 12.14 -11.21 2.23
C SER A 424 10.88 -12.05 2.37
N LEU A 425 10.75 -12.72 3.51
CA LEU A 425 9.51 -13.40 3.87
C LEU A 425 8.36 -12.38 4.00
N PRO A 426 7.11 -12.82 3.77
CA PRO A 426 5.94 -11.98 4.03
C PRO A 426 5.96 -11.41 5.46
N PRO A 427 5.46 -10.18 5.67
CA PRO A 427 5.39 -9.58 7.00
C PRO A 427 4.64 -10.46 8.00
N ALA A 428 5.09 -10.45 9.26
CA ALA A 428 4.40 -11.19 10.32
C ALA A 428 2.94 -10.75 10.48
N GLU A 429 2.67 -9.47 10.20
CA GLU A 429 1.35 -8.86 10.25
C GLU A 429 0.45 -9.15 9.04
N ALA A 430 0.99 -9.65 7.92
CA ALA A 430 0.17 -9.97 6.75
C ALA A 430 -0.81 -11.11 7.05
N PRO A 431 -2.05 -11.09 6.50
CA PRO A 431 -3.02 -12.17 6.69
C PRO A 431 -2.54 -13.48 6.06
N ILE A 432 -2.80 -14.59 6.75
CA ILE A 432 -2.28 -15.91 6.35
C ILE A 432 -3.05 -16.51 5.17
N PHE A 433 -4.33 -16.15 4.97
CA PHE A 433 -5.13 -16.64 3.84
C PHE A 433 -4.57 -16.24 2.47
N SER A 434 -3.70 -15.23 2.44
CA SER A 434 -2.95 -14.88 1.23
C SER A 434 -1.90 -15.93 0.85
N TYR A 435 -1.61 -16.90 1.74
CA TYR A 435 -0.51 -17.86 1.62
C TYR A 435 -1.00 -19.29 1.91
N MET A 436 -1.45 -20.00 0.86
CA MET A 436 -2.07 -21.34 0.99
C MET A 436 -1.18 -22.38 1.68
N PHE A 437 0.12 -22.16 1.66
CA PHE A 437 1.14 -23.04 2.27
C PHE A 437 2.02 -22.25 3.24
N GLY A 438 1.42 -21.35 4.01
CA GLY A 438 2.12 -20.52 4.99
C GLY A 438 2.99 -19.42 4.37
N LYS A 439 3.63 -18.63 5.23
CA LYS A 439 4.43 -17.46 4.86
C LYS A 439 5.85 -17.84 4.43
N GLY A 440 5.96 -18.52 3.28
CA GLY A 440 7.20 -18.85 2.62
C GLY A 440 7.40 -18.09 1.32
N ILE A 441 8.48 -18.38 0.62
CA ILE A 441 8.74 -17.92 -0.75
C ILE A 441 8.35 -19.04 -1.70
N TYR A 442 7.53 -18.69 -2.70
CA TYR A 442 6.88 -19.60 -3.63
C TYR A 442 7.57 -19.62 -4.97
N PHE A 443 7.92 -20.80 -5.44
CA PHE A 443 8.54 -21.05 -6.74
C PHE A 443 7.70 -22.03 -7.54
N SER A 444 7.95 -22.09 -8.85
CA SER A 444 7.37 -23.11 -9.74
C SER A 444 8.41 -23.64 -10.72
N ASP A 445 8.24 -24.88 -11.13
CA ASP A 445 8.98 -25.52 -12.21
C ASP A 445 8.40 -25.20 -13.62
N ILE A 446 7.32 -24.43 -13.67
CA ILE A 446 6.65 -24.02 -14.91
C ILE A 446 6.48 -22.50 -14.93
N ALA A 447 7.11 -21.81 -15.89
CA ALA A 447 7.19 -20.35 -15.95
C ALA A 447 5.81 -19.66 -15.99
N ILE A 448 4.81 -20.24 -16.67
CA ILE A 448 3.48 -19.62 -16.76
C ILE A 448 2.80 -19.44 -15.41
N LYS A 449 3.04 -20.31 -14.44
CA LYS A 449 2.52 -20.17 -13.08
C LYS A 449 3.11 -18.91 -12.42
N SER A 450 4.42 -18.74 -12.50
CA SER A 450 5.12 -17.56 -11.97
C SER A 450 4.77 -16.30 -12.75
N PHE A 451 4.49 -16.41 -14.05
CA PHE A 451 4.05 -15.29 -14.86
C PHE A 451 2.72 -14.71 -14.37
N TYR A 452 1.73 -15.55 -14.04
CA TYR A 452 0.47 -15.07 -13.45
C TYR A 452 0.69 -14.33 -12.13
N ASN A 453 1.63 -14.81 -11.30
CA ASN A 453 1.96 -14.18 -10.03
C ASN A 453 2.77 -12.87 -10.19
N SER A 454 3.34 -12.60 -11.37
CA SER A 454 4.10 -11.38 -11.64
C SER A 454 3.22 -10.13 -11.90
N HIS A 455 1.90 -10.29 -11.98
CA HIS A 455 0.97 -9.22 -12.33
C HIS A 455 1.42 -8.42 -13.56
N PRO A 456 1.52 -9.07 -14.75
CA PRO A 456 2.15 -8.48 -15.93
C PRO A 456 1.46 -7.19 -16.39
N GLN A 457 2.27 -6.22 -16.84
CA GLN A 457 1.82 -4.93 -17.36
C GLN A 457 2.02 -4.88 -18.86
N ASN A 458 1.01 -4.44 -19.60
CA ASN A 458 1.09 -4.35 -21.07
C ASN A 458 1.64 -5.62 -21.72
N ASN A 459 1.26 -6.79 -21.18
CA ASN A 459 1.72 -8.12 -21.57
C ASN A 459 3.20 -8.41 -21.26
N ILE A 460 3.85 -7.59 -20.46
CA ILE A 460 5.25 -7.79 -20.02
C ILE A 460 5.25 -8.17 -18.54
N GLY A 461 5.97 -9.23 -18.20
CA GLY A 461 6.22 -9.68 -16.83
C GLY A 461 7.71 -9.80 -16.55
N ILE A 462 8.05 -9.72 -15.28
CA ILE A 462 9.39 -10.00 -14.78
C ILE A 462 9.35 -11.29 -13.98
N LEU A 463 10.19 -12.25 -14.35
CA LEU A 463 10.39 -13.49 -13.62
C LEU A 463 11.82 -13.55 -13.12
N LEU A 464 12.00 -13.96 -11.88
CA LEU A 464 13.32 -14.34 -11.38
C LEU A 464 13.50 -15.85 -11.58
N LEU A 465 14.69 -16.25 -11.93
CA LEU A 465 15.17 -17.61 -11.86
C LEU A 465 16.10 -17.71 -10.66
N CYS A 466 15.67 -18.52 -9.71
CA CYS A 466 16.40 -18.71 -8.47
C CYS A 466 16.93 -20.15 -8.39
N GLU A 467 18.20 -20.27 -8.03
CA GLU A 467 18.73 -21.53 -7.52
C GLU A 467 18.17 -21.70 -6.12
N VAL A 468 17.39 -22.74 -5.94
CA VAL A 468 16.70 -23.03 -4.67
C VAL A 468 17.22 -24.36 -4.13
N ASP A 469 17.76 -24.32 -2.93
CA ASP A 469 18.21 -25.49 -2.19
C ASP A 469 17.05 -26.07 -1.40
N LEU A 470 16.41 -27.10 -1.97
CA LEU A 470 15.15 -27.64 -1.44
C LEU A 470 15.36 -28.58 -0.26
N GLY A 471 16.56 -29.15 -0.10
CA GLY A 471 16.82 -30.16 0.92
C GLY A 471 15.88 -31.34 0.82
N ASP A 472 15.40 -31.82 1.95
CA ASP A 472 14.41 -32.88 2.04
C ASP A 472 12.99 -32.31 1.90
N LEU A 473 12.36 -32.60 0.74
CA LEU A 473 11.02 -32.14 0.39
C LEU A 473 9.92 -32.91 1.12
N GLU A 474 8.84 -32.22 1.46
CA GLU A 474 7.56 -32.82 1.84
C GLU A 474 6.51 -32.54 0.74
N GLU A 475 5.87 -33.58 0.23
CA GLU A 475 4.80 -33.44 -0.78
C GLU A 475 3.45 -33.12 -0.14
N ARG A 476 2.70 -32.19 -0.74
CA ARG A 476 1.36 -31.79 -0.32
C ARG A 476 0.38 -31.81 -1.48
N LEU A 477 -0.85 -32.30 -1.23
CA LEU A 477 -1.98 -32.33 -2.17
C LEU A 477 -3.07 -31.33 -1.79
N LYS A 478 -3.00 -30.77 -0.59
CA LYS A 478 -4.00 -29.84 -0.04
C LYS A 478 -3.29 -28.66 0.61
N ALA A 479 -3.96 -27.51 0.61
CA ALA A 479 -3.49 -26.31 1.30
C ALA A 479 -3.30 -26.58 2.80
N ASP A 480 -2.23 -26.04 3.35
CA ASP A 480 -1.93 -26.03 4.78
C ASP A 480 -1.33 -24.68 5.19
N ILE A 481 -2.17 -23.80 5.67
CA ILE A 481 -1.78 -22.44 6.07
C ILE A 481 -0.92 -22.43 7.36
N LYS A 482 -0.82 -23.54 8.08
CA LYS A 482 -0.03 -23.65 9.31
C LYS A 482 1.45 -23.95 9.06
N LEU A 483 1.85 -24.15 7.81
CA LEU A 483 3.26 -24.30 7.45
C LEU A 483 4.06 -23.01 7.77
N PRO A 484 5.31 -23.11 8.22
CA PRO A 484 6.12 -24.33 8.36
C PRO A 484 5.90 -25.11 9.67
N GLN A 485 5.01 -24.69 10.58
CA GLN A 485 4.85 -25.32 11.90
C GLN A 485 4.36 -26.79 11.83
N THR A 486 3.68 -27.16 10.74
CA THR A 486 3.19 -28.53 10.47
C THR A 486 4.11 -29.33 9.55
N LEU A 487 5.29 -28.79 9.23
CA LEU A 487 6.29 -29.50 8.43
C LEU A 487 6.85 -30.68 9.25
N SER A 488 6.98 -31.86 8.63
CA SER A 488 7.51 -33.04 9.29
C SER A 488 8.98 -32.83 9.69
N GLU A 489 9.39 -33.48 10.76
CA GLU A 489 10.77 -33.38 11.27
C GLU A 489 11.78 -33.76 10.17
N GLY A 490 12.84 -32.97 10.05
CA GLY A 490 13.90 -33.19 9.04
C GLY A 490 13.56 -32.66 7.64
N LYS A 491 12.33 -32.16 7.39
CA LYS A 491 11.97 -31.55 6.14
C LYS A 491 12.33 -30.08 6.06
N ASN A 492 12.78 -29.61 4.89
CA ASN A 492 13.30 -28.26 4.69
C ASN A 492 12.39 -27.40 3.82
N SER A 493 11.53 -28.04 3.01
CA SER A 493 10.68 -27.36 2.03
C SER A 493 9.45 -28.18 1.69
N VAL A 494 8.50 -27.56 0.99
CA VAL A 494 7.26 -28.21 0.53
C VAL A 494 7.23 -28.22 -0.99
N LYS A 495 6.84 -29.37 -1.59
CA LYS A 495 6.42 -29.49 -2.98
C LYS A 495 4.93 -29.74 -3.02
N VAL A 496 4.18 -28.79 -3.56
CA VAL A 496 2.77 -28.96 -3.86
C VAL A 496 2.66 -29.66 -5.20
N LEU A 497 1.94 -30.77 -5.24
CA LEU A 497 1.74 -31.51 -6.48
C LEU A 497 0.63 -30.88 -7.31
N GLY A 498 0.96 -30.49 -8.53
CA GLY A 498 0.04 -29.91 -9.50
C GLY A 498 -0.49 -30.92 -10.52
N MET A 499 -1.54 -30.52 -11.25
CA MET A 499 -2.06 -31.29 -12.38
C MET A 499 -1.08 -31.31 -13.56
N ASN A 500 -0.38 -30.21 -13.80
CA ASN A 500 0.63 -30.11 -14.84
C ASN A 500 2.01 -30.04 -14.19
N TYR A 501 2.94 -30.85 -14.66
CA TYR A 501 4.29 -30.91 -14.13
C TYR A 501 5.28 -31.36 -15.24
N PRO A 502 6.56 -30.94 -15.18
CA PRO A 502 7.57 -31.40 -16.13
C PRO A 502 7.98 -32.86 -15.88
N ASP A 503 8.23 -33.63 -16.95
CA ASP A 503 8.78 -34.98 -16.86
C ASP A 503 10.24 -34.90 -16.35
N GLU A 504 10.50 -35.54 -15.22
CA GLU A 504 11.83 -35.55 -14.60
C GLU A 504 12.91 -36.18 -15.51
N LYS A 505 12.53 -37.05 -16.43
CA LYS A 505 13.46 -37.65 -17.40
C LYS A 505 14.07 -36.64 -18.37
N GLY A 506 13.41 -35.50 -18.56
CA GLY A 506 13.88 -34.42 -19.41
C GLY A 506 14.63 -33.32 -18.67
N ASN A 507 14.90 -33.48 -17.38
CA ASN A 507 15.64 -32.51 -16.61
C ASN A 507 17.08 -32.37 -17.10
N TYR A 508 17.59 -31.15 -17.03
CA TYR A 508 18.97 -30.81 -17.36
C TYR A 508 19.72 -30.43 -16.08
N SER A 509 20.91 -30.94 -15.89
CA SER A 509 21.78 -30.54 -14.79
C SER A 509 22.90 -29.67 -15.32
N ASP A 510 23.10 -28.49 -14.71
CA ASP A 510 24.22 -27.63 -15.06
C ASP A 510 25.56 -28.20 -14.48
N GLU A 511 26.66 -27.55 -14.82
CA GLU A 511 28.01 -27.93 -14.36
C GLU A 511 28.20 -27.88 -12.84
N ASN A 512 27.33 -27.15 -12.13
CA ASN A 512 27.33 -27.05 -10.67
C ASN A 512 26.39 -28.05 -9.99
N GLY A 513 25.74 -28.94 -10.77
CA GLY A 513 24.78 -29.92 -10.30
C GLY A 513 23.42 -29.33 -9.91
N VAL A 514 23.07 -28.16 -10.45
CA VAL A 514 21.74 -27.55 -10.28
C VAL A 514 20.83 -28.13 -11.34
N GLU A 515 19.72 -28.71 -10.91
CA GLU A 515 18.73 -29.29 -11.81
C GLU A 515 17.79 -28.23 -12.37
N ILE A 516 17.60 -28.24 -13.69
CA ILE A 516 16.66 -27.39 -14.43
C ILE A 516 15.52 -28.29 -14.93
N PRO A 517 14.28 -28.09 -14.48
CA PRO A 517 13.14 -28.94 -14.86
C PRO A 517 12.66 -28.64 -16.29
N MET A 518 13.35 -29.19 -17.30
CA MET A 518 13.13 -28.93 -18.73
C MET A 518 12.38 -30.04 -19.47
N GLY A 519 11.83 -30.99 -18.75
CA GLY A 519 11.05 -32.09 -19.37
C GLY A 519 9.75 -31.61 -20.02
N ASP A 520 9.17 -32.47 -20.84
CA ASP A 520 7.86 -32.21 -21.44
C ASP A 520 6.78 -32.17 -20.36
N ILE A 521 5.75 -31.36 -20.58
CA ILE A 521 4.70 -31.20 -19.58
C ILE A 521 3.77 -32.42 -19.61
N LEU A 522 3.70 -33.09 -18.49
CA LEU A 522 2.80 -34.19 -18.21
C LEU A 522 1.55 -33.73 -17.46
N ILE A 523 0.46 -34.49 -17.60
CA ILE A 523 -0.77 -34.29 -16.84
C ILE A 523 -0.88 -35.42 -15.82
N ASN A 524 -1.03 -35.06 -14.55
CA ASN A 524 -1.25 -36.01 -13.47
C ASN A 524 -2.61 -36.72 -13.68
N ARG A 525 -2.55 -38.05 -13.87
CA ARG A 525 -3.72 -38.94 -14.01
C ARG A 525 -3.82 -39.95 -12.88
N ASP A 526 -2.96 -39.84 -11.88
CA ASP A 526 -2.95 -40.73 -10.72
C ASP A 526 -4.06 -40.28 -9.74
N GLU A 527 -5.09 -41.11 -9.65
CA GLU A 527 -6.23 -40.87 -8.75
C GLU A 527 -5.80 -40.85 -7.27
N SER A 528 -4.70 -41.53 -6.88
CA SER A 528 -4.16 -41.51 -5.51
C SER A 528 -3.49 -40.17 -5.18
N LYS A 529 -3.06 -39.45 -6.21
CA LYS A 529 -2.43 -38.10 -6.10
C LYS A 529 -3.34 -37.02 -6.68
N LYS A 530 -4.65 -37.18 -6.56
CA LYS A 530 -5.62 -36.19 -7.05
C LYS A 530 -5.41 -34.86 -6.38
N THR A 531 -5.18 -33.83 -7.17
CA THR A 531 -4.94 -32.47 -6.75
C THR A 531 -5.86 -31.48 -7.46
N TYR A 532 -6.12 -30.34 -6.83
CA TYR A 532 -6.84 -29.21 -7.42
C TYR A 532 -5.91 -28.10 -7.88
N PHE A 533 -4.59 -28.21 -7.60
CA PHE A 533 -3.60 -27.22 -8.01
C PHE A 533 -3.23 -27.45 -9.49
N GLY A 534 -3.23 -26.36 -10.27
CA GLY A 534 -2.94 -26.46 -11.70
C GLY A 534 -1.49 -26.82 -12.01
N PHE A 535 -0.56 -26.47 -11.14
CA PHE A 535 0.89 -26.56 -11.34
C PHE A 535 1.59 -26.96 -10.03
N ASN A 536 2.78 -27.54 -10.16
CA ASN A 536 3.66 -27.70 -9.00
C ASN A 536 4.06 -26.34 -8.43
N GLU A 537 4.12 -26.30 -7.10
CA GLU A 537 4.69 -25.15 -6.37
C GLU A 537 5.73 -25.66 -5.36
N TYR A 538 6.81 -24.93 -5.19
CA TYR A 538 7.86 -25.21 -4.23
C TYR A 538 7.92 -24.07 -3.24
N ILE A 539 7.84 -24.36 -1.96
CA ILE A 539 7.82 -23.36 -0.91
C ILE A 539 8.97 -23.59 0.04
N VAL A 540 9.77 -22.56 0.25
CA VAL A 540 10.86 -22.55 1.26
C VAL A 540 10.60 -21.45 2.29
N TYR A 541 11.06 -21.69 3.51
CA TYR A 541 10.80 -20.82 4.66
C TYR A 541 12.09 -20.22 5.26
N ASN A 542 13.24 -20.60 4.72
CA ASN A 542 14.55 -20.05 5.06
C ASN A 542 15.14 -19.35 3.83
N LEU A 543 15.49 -18.07 3.96
CA LEU A 543 16.06 -17.26 2.87
C LEU A 543 17.45 -17.76 2.43
N GLU A 544 18.18 -18.44 3.30
CA GLU A 544 19.49 -19.06 3.01
C GLU A 544 19.40 -20.18 1.97
N GLN A 545 18.19 -20.65 1.64
CA GLN A 545 17.94 -21.63 0.57
C GLN A 545 17.82 -21.00 -0.80
N ILE A 546 17.87 -19.66 -0.94
CA ILE A 546 17.52 -18.96 -2.17
C ILE A 546 18.69 -18.14 -2.68
N LYS A 547 19.05 -18.33 -3.97
CA LYS A 547 20.01 -17.49 -4.68
C LYS A 547 19.41 -17.04 -6.02
N ILE A 548 19.25 -15.73 -6.22
CA ILE A 548 18.81 -15.19 -7.50
C ILE A 548 19.95 -15.38 -8.51
N LYS A 549 19.65 -16.00 -9.66
CA LYS A 549 20.63 -16.25 -10.74
C LYS A 549 20.36 -15.42 -11.98
N TYR A 550 19.06 -15.32 -12.38
CA TYR A 550 18.71 -14.62 -13.61
C TYR A 550 17.41 -13.82 -13.44
N ILE A 551 17.31 -12.76 -14.25
CA ILE A 551 16.08 -12.01 -14.49
C ILE A 551 15.64 -12.32 -15.91
N ALA A 552 14.45 -12.85 -16.09
CA ALA A 552 13.81 -13.05 -17.38
C ALA A 552 12.70 -12.02 -17.58
N LYS A 553 12.87 -11.11 -18.54
CA LYS A 553 11.79 -10.24 -19.00
C LYS A 553 11.03 -10.99 -20.07
N VAL A 554 9.76 -11.26 -19.81
CA VAL A 554 8.92 -12.11 -20.64
C VAL A 554 7.72 -11.34 -21.17
N GLN A 555 7.22 -11.77 -22.32
CA GLN A 555 6.02 -11.23 -22.94
C GLN A 555 5.09 -12.35 -23.31
N PHE A 556 3.79 -12.14 -23.19
CA PHE A 556 2.82 -13.07 -23.74
C PHE A 556 2.15 -12.50 -24.99
N ASP A 557 1.89 -13.38 -25.94
CA ASP A 557 1.10 -13.02 -27.12
C ASP A 557 -0.38 -13.08 -26.74
N LYS A 558 -1.11 -12.02 -27.05
CA LYS A 558 -2.58 -12.05 -27.01
C LYS A 558 -3.02 -12.96 -28.17
N SER A 559 -3.44 -14.17 -27.84
CA SER A 559 -4.13 -15.05 -28.80
C SER A 559 -5.48 -14.46 -29.16
#